data_be32c7910f1fc8c40c3ddd78ad9f2b38
#
_entry.id   be32c7910f1fc8c40c3ddd78ad9f2b38
#
_cell.length_a   1.000
_cell.length_b   1.000
_cell.length_c   1.000
_cell.angle_alpha   90.00
_cell.angle_beta   90.00
_cell.angle_gamma   90.00
#
_symmetry.space_group_name_H-M   'P 1'
#
loop_
_entity.id
_entity.type
_entity.pdbx_description
1 polymer ?
#
loop_
_entity_poly.entity_id
_entity_poly.type
_entity_poly.pdbx_seq_one_letter_code
_entity_poly.pdbx_strand_id
1 'polypeptide(L)'
;MFNNFDIAKLNQEFNEAVPFRHVVIDDFFQEDVALQLASEFPDYNDPNIWSVYKNPIENKKLTPHWDLFPKTTYNAFTAMNTPQFVEIVRGITGIPDLFA
;
A
#
# COMPACT_ATOMS: atom_id res chain seq x y z
N MET A 1 -0.08 -11.94 -5.96
CA MET A 1 -0.33 -10.54 -5.53
C MET A 1 0.95 -9.72 -5.63
N PHE A 2 1.91 -9.96 -4.77
CA PHE A 2 3.19 -9.26 -4.76
C PHE A 2 4.26 -10.02 -5.52
N ASN A 3 5.25 -9.30 -6.05
CA ASN A 3 6.47 -9.91 -6.54
C ASN A 3 7.34 -10.37 -5.35
N ASN A 4 8.37 -11.16 -5.61
CA ASN A 4 9.30 -11.58 -4.59
C ASN A 4 10.23 -10.41 -4.22
N PHE A 5 10.48 -10.22 -2.93
CA PHE A 5 11.33 -9.15 -2.42
C PHE A 5 12.68 -9.70 -1.98
N ASP A 6 13.75 -9.03 -2.39
CA ASP A 6 15.09 -9.25 -1.83
C ASP A 6 15.19 -8.47 -0.50
N ILE A 7 14.83 -9.12 0.60
CA ILE A 7 14.72 -8.48 1.92
C ILE A 7 16.06 -7.90 2.37
N ALA A 8 17.16 -8.64 2.18
CA ALA A 8 18.47 -8.17 2.59
C ALA A 8 18.89 -6.90 1.87
N LYS A 9 18.65 -6.83 0.57
CA LYS A 9 18.95 -5.64 -0.25
C LYS A 9 18.08 -4.45 0.17
N LEU A 10 16.77 -4.68 0.35
CA LEU A 10 15.85 -3.63 0.76
C LEU A 10 16.17 -3.11 2.17
N ASN A 11 16.57 -3.98 3.09
CA ASN A 11 17.02 -3.57 4.41
C ASN A 11 18.27 -2.68 4.34
N GLN A 12 19.24 -3.03 3.51
CA GLN A 12 20.43 -2.22 3.31
C GLN A 12 20.05 -0.84 2.74
N GLU A 13 19.24 -0.79 1.70
CA GLU A 13 18.78 0.46 1.12
C GLU A 13 18.03 1.33 2.13
N PHE A 14 17.18 0.71 2.95
CA PHE A 14 16.43 1.40 4.00
C PHE A 14 17.36 2.04 5.03
N ASN A 15 18.36 1.31 5.51
CA ASN A 15 19.29 1.81 6.52
C ASN A 15 20.23 2.88 6.01
N GLU A 16 20.58 2.87 4.73
CA GLU A 16 21.50 3.82 4.09
C GLU A 16 20.82 5.05 3.51
N ALA A 17 19.48 5.08 3.45
CA ALA A 17 18.73 6.17 2.85
C ALA A 17 18.86 7.48 3.62
N VAL A 18 18.97 8.56 2.89
CA VAL A 18 19.02 9.94 3.42
C VAL A 18 17.91 10.76 2.76
N PRO A 19 17.34 11.75 3.43
CA PRO A 19 17.67 12.34 4.75
C PRO A 19 17.12 11.54 5.94
N PHE A 20 16.26 10.56 5.70
CA PHE A 20 15.70 9.66 6.71
C PHE A 20 15.59 8.24 6.12
N ARG A 21 15.43 7.27 6.98
CA ARG A 21 15.28 5.88 6.55
C ARG A 21 14.00 5.70 5.75
N HIS A 22 14.15 5.18 4.55
CA HIS A 22 13.05 4.86 3.64
C HIS A 22 13.52 3.88 2.58
N VAL A 23 12.60 3.30 1.85
CA VAL A 23 12.90 2.46 0.70
C VAL A 23 11.82 2.63 -0.36
N VAL A 24 12.22 2.59 -1.62
CA VAL A 24 11.32 2.54 -2.76
C VAL A 24 11.40 1.14 -3.36
N ILE A 25 10.26 0.52 -3.52
CA ILE A 25 10.16 -0.83 -4.08
C ILE A 25 9.48 -0.74 -5.45
N ASP A 26 10.28 -0.85 -6.50
CA ASP A 26 9.77 -0.96 -7.85
C ASP A 26 9.19 -2.36 -8.06
N ASP A 27 8.22 -2.46 -8.98
CA ASP A 27 7.56 -3.74 -9.29
C ASP A 27 7.01 -4.44 -8.05
N PHE A 28 6.38 -3.67 -7.17
CA PHE A 28 5.81 -4.16 -5.90
C PHE A 28 4.74 -5.22 -6.14
N PHE A 29 3.78 -4.95 -7.02
CA PHE A 29 2.77 -5.90 -7.43
C PHE A 29 3.20 -6.68 -8.67
N GLN A 30 2.70 -7.90 -8.82
CA GLN A 30 2.72 -8.58 -10.11
C GLN A 30 2.02 -7.70 -11.15
N GLU A 31 2.50 -7.70 -12.39
CA GLU A 31 2.03 -6.77 -13.42
C GLU A 31 0.52 -6.87 -13.68
N ASP A 32 -0.01 -8.08 -13.77
CA ASP A 32 -1.45 -8.30 -13.97
C ASP A 32 -2.30 -7.73 -12.82
N VAL A 33 -1.80 -7.84 -11.60
CA VAL A 33 -2.46 -7.26 -10.40
C VAL A 33 -2.41 -5.74 -10.45
N ALA A 34 -1.26 -5.16 -10.78
CA ALA A 34 -1.12 -3.71 -10.90
C ALA A 34 -2.07 -3.13 -11.95
N LEU A 35 -2.16 -3.77 -13.11
CA LEU A 35 -3.08 -3.37 -14.18
C LEU A 35 -4.54 -3.48 -13.75
N GLN A 36 -4.90 -4.54 -13.04
CA GLN A 36 -6.26 -4.73 -12.53
C GLN A 36 -6.61 -3.66 -11.48
N LEU A 37 -5.72 -3.37 -10.56
CA LEU A 37 -5.91 -2.31 -9.56
C LEU A 37 -6.16 -0.96 -10.22
N ALA A 38 -5.38 -0.64 -11.24
CA ALA A 38 -5.53 0.61 -12.00
C ALA A 38 -6.86 0.66 -12.75
N SER A 39 -7.27 -0.45 -13.39
CA SER A 39 -8.48 -0.50 -14.21
C SER A 39 -9.77 -0.41 -13.39
N GLU A 40 -9.77 -0.94 -12.17
CA GLU A 40 -10.95 -0.93 -11.29
C GLU A 40 -10.99 0.24 -10.31
N PHE A 41 -9.99 1.11 -10.32
CA PHE A 41 -9.95 2.26 -9.43
C PHE A 41 -11.23 3.10 -9.61
N PRO A 42 -11.95 3.43 -8.52
CA PRO A 42 -13.23 4.12 -8.63
C PRO A 42 -13.12 5.51 -9.26
N ASP A 43 -14.15 5.89 -10.02
CA ASP A 43 -14.25 7.24 -10.56
C ASP A 43 -14.19 8.26 -9.43
N TYR A 44 -13.32 9.26 -9.55
CA TYR A 44 -13.12 10.30 -8.54
C TYR A 44 -14.42 11.07 -8.21
N ASN A 45 -15.35 11.13 -9.14
CA ASN A 45 -16.61 11.85 -8.98
C ASN A 45 -17.78 10.96 -8.52
N ASP A 46 -17.53 9.67 -8.23
CA ASP A 46 -18.59 8.77 -7.75
C ASP A 46 -18.98 9.12 -6.31
N PRO A 47 -20.19 9.71 -6.05
CA PRO A 47 -20.59 10.11 -4.71
C PRO A 47 -20.92 8.93 -3.79
N ASN A 48 -21.09 7.72 -4.33
CA ASN A 48 -21.39 6.53 -3.55
C ASN A 48 -20.14 5.94 -2.90
N ILE A 49 -18.97 6.29 -3.42
CA ILE A 49 -17.67 5.75 -2.95
C ILE A 49 -16.98 6.74 -2.03
N TRP A 50 -16.95 8.03 -2.42
CA TRP A 50 -16.09 9.04 -1.82
C TRP A 50 -16.82 9.94 -0.85
N SER A 51 -16.20 10.16 0.33
CA SER A 51 -16.52 11.28 1.20
C SER A 51 -15.61 12.46 0.86
N VAL A 52 -16.21 13.62 0.68
CA VAL A 52 -15.49 14.84 0.34
C VAL A 52 -14.99 15.52 1.61
N TYR A 53 -13.71 15.87 1.62
CA TYR A 53 -13.10 16.65 2.68
C TYR A 53 -12.47 17.90 2.05
N LYS A 54 -13.09 19.05 2.29
CA LYS A 54 -12.68 20.32 1.68
C LYS A 54 -12.68 21.42 2.72
N ASN A 55 -11.52 22.01 2.93
CA ASN A 55 -11.32 23.19 3.77
C ASN A 55 -10.19 24.05 3.18
N PRO A 56 -9.85 25.21 3.78
CA PRO A 56 -8.84 26.11 3.20
C PRO A 56 -7.45 25.50 2.97
N ILE A 57 -7.10 24.42 3.71
CA ILE A 57 -5.78 23.78 3.63
C ILE A 57 -5.82 22.37 3.03
N GLU A 58 -7.01 21.78 2.88
CA GLU A 58 -7.17 20.42 2.35
C GLU A 58 -8.33 20.34 1.36
N ASN A 59 -8.08 19.62 0.26
CA ASN A 59 -9.10 19.26 -0.71
C ASN A 59 -8.86 17.83 -1.13
N LYS A 60 -9.60 16.90 -0.53
CA LYS A 60 -9.41 15.46 -0.77
C LYS A 60 -10.72 14.71 -0.73
N LYS A 61 -10.71 13.54 -1.31
CA LYS A 61 -11.76 12.54 -1.19
C LYS A 61 -11.19 11.29 -0.54
N LEU A 62 -11.95 10.67 0.34
CA LEU A 62 -11.56 9.47 1.04
C LEU A 62 -12.75 8.51 1.19
N THR A 63 -12.46 7.25 1.38
CA THR A 63 -13.47 6.28 1.78
C THR A 63 -12.91 5.42 2.92
N PRO A 64 -13.54 5.43 4.11
CA PRO A 64 -13.15 4.57 5.21
C PRO A 64 -13.80 3.18 5.15
N HIS A 65 -14.70 2.97 4.20
CA HIS A 65 -15.53 1.76 4.12
C HIS A 65 -14.91 0.77 3.14
N TRP A 66 -14.25 -0.27 3.65
CA TRP A 66 -13.60 -1.30 2.84
C TRP A 66 -14.59 -2.10 1.98
N ASP A 67 -15.83 -2.22 2.41
CA ASP A 67 -16.90 -2.88 1.65
C ASP A 67 -17.25 -2.17 0.34
N LEU A 68 -16.83 -0.90 0.19
CA LEU A 68 -16.98 -0.14 -1.04
C LEU A 68 -15.79 -0.30 -2.00
N PHE A 69 -14.72 -0.94 -1.58
CA PHE A 69 -13.55 -1.16 -2.43
C PHE A 69 -13.84 -2.16 -3.55
N PRO A 70 -13.32 -1.95 -4.75
CA PRO A 70 -13.27 -2.99 -5.75
C PRO A 70 -12.56 -4.23 -5.23
N LYS A 71 -12.89 -5.38 -5.79
CA LYS A 71 -12.42 -6.69 -5.27
C LYS A 71 -10.90 -6.79 -5.16
N THR A 72 -10.17 -6.43 -6.21
CA THR A 72 -8.71 -6.55 -6.22
C THR A 72 -8.08 -5.56 -5.24
N THR A 73 -8.64 -4.35 -5.14
CA THR A 73 -8.22 -3.34 -4.16
C THR A 73 -8.42 -3.86 -2.73
N TYR A 74 -9.59 -4.40 -2.44
CA TYR A 74 -9.87 -5.03 -1.14
C TYR A 74 -8.87 -6.14 -0.82
N ASN A 75 -8.62 -7.01 -1.80
CA ASN A 75 -7.68 -8.12 -1.63
C ASN A 75 -6.25 -7.63 -1.38
N ALA A 76 -5.82 -6.55 -2.06
CA ALA A 76 -4.50 -5.97 -1.86
C ALA A 76 -4.32 -5.42 -0.44
N PHE A 77 -5.28 -4.65 0.04
CA PHE A 77 -5.23 -4.13 1.42
C PHE A 77 -5.29 -5.25 2.46
N THR A 78 -6.12 -6.25 2.23
CA THR A 78 -6.19 -7.43 3.12
C THR A 78 -4.86 -8.18 3.15
N ALA A 79 -4.22 -8.37 1.99
CA ALA A 79 -2.93 -9.04 1.90
C ALA A 79 -1.83 -8.29 2.64
N MET A 80 -1.84 -6.96 2.59
CA MET A 80 -0.89 -6.11 3.33
C MET A 80 -1.12 -6.10 4.84
N ASN A 81 -2.28 -6.54 5.31
CA ASN A 81 -2.63 -6.64 6.72
C ASN A 81 -2.53 -8.07 7.25
N THR A 82 -1.65 -8.88 6.67
CA THR A 82 -1.39 -10.25 7.12
C THR A 82 -0.10 -10.34 7.91
N PRO A 83 0.03 -11.33 8.83
CA PRO A 83 1.31 -11.59 9.50
C PRO A 83 2.46 -11.85 8.51
N GLN A 84 2.18 -12.49 7.38
CA GLN A 84 3.18 -12.79 6.35
C GLN A 84 3.76 -11.51 5.74
N PHE A 85 2.90 -10.55 5.42
CA PHE A 85 3.36 -9.27 4.89
C PHE A 85 4.09 -8.43 5.94
N VAL A 86 3.60 -8.42 7.16
CA VAL A 86 4.25 -7.71 8.28
C VAL A 86 5.64 -8.28 8.55
N GLU A 87 5.85 -9.59 8.39
CA GLU A 87 7.18 -10.18 8.49
C GLU A 87 8.16 -9.64 7.45
N ILE A 88 7.68 -9.42 6.22
CA ILE A 88 8.47 -8.76 5.17
C ILE A 88 8.86 -7.35 5.60
N VAL A 89 7.92 -6.58 6.13
CA VAL A 89 8.18 -5.20 6.60
C VAL A 89 9.15 -5.19 7.77
N ARG A 90 9.05 -6.13 8.70
CA ARG A 90 10.03 -6.29 9.79
C ARG A 90 11.43 -6.55 9.24
N GLY A 91 11.54 -7.42 8.24
CA GLY A 91 12.83 -7.73 7.61
C GLY A 91 13.46 -6.52 6.92
N ILE A 92 12.65 -5.71 6.25
CA ILE A 92 13.12 -4.50 5.56
C ILE A 92 13.52 -3.42 6.56
N THR A 93 12.70 -3.15 7.56
CA THR A 93 12.88 -2.03 8.48
C THR A 93 13.76 -2.36 9.70
N GLY A 94 13.84 -3.63 10.07
CA GLY A 94 14.51 -4.06 11.29
C GLY A 94 13.71 -3.72 12.56
N ILE A 95 12.44 -3.34 12.45
CA ILE A 95 11.58 -3.03 13.58
C ILE A 95 10.89 -4.33 14.04
N PRO A 96 11.21 -4.86 15.24
CA PRO A 96 10.73 -6.18 15.64
C PRO A 96 9.29 -6.22 16.15
N ASP A 97 8.75 -5.09 16.60
CA ASP A 97 7.46 -5.02 17.31
C ASP A 97 6.26 -4.75 16.37
N LEU A 98 6.47 -4.78 15.06
CA LEU A 98 5.37 -4.61 14.10
C LEU A 98 4.45 -5.84 14.14
N PHE A 99 3.14 -5.60 14.06
CA PHE A 99 2.13 -6.65 13.99
C PHE A 99 0.96 -6.25 13.07
N ALA A 100 0.27 -7.24 12.58
CA ALA A 100 -0.95 -7.02 11.80
C ALA A 100 -2.21 -7.12 12.68
#